data_87e7f41b17112efb5b7d5c383cde6a70
#
_entry.id   87e7f41b17112efb5b7d5c383cde6a70
#
_cell.length_a   1.000
_cell.length_b   1.000
_cell.length_c   1.000
_cell.angle_alpha   90.00
_cell.angle_beta   90.00
_cell.angle_gamma   90.00
#
_symmetry.space_group_name_H-M   'P 1'
#
loop_
_entity.id
_entity.type
_entity.pdbx_description
1 polymer ?
#
loop_
_entity_poly.entity_id
_entity_poly.type
_entity_poly.pdbx_seq_one_letter_code
_entity_poly.pdbx_strand_id
1 'polypeptide(L)'
;MDFSISADDQARLQTLRRLGREEIRPAGWRADRAGAPLPVDDPFFVRMLAEGFGRTRWRPAGADVGGADVAAPNKGGSAVAQVLLAEESAYWDRGIGVALPGPGLGEPPILSMGTPEQRERFLSPFVDPQRPIWGAFAMTEPSGGSDVANIKTRARLDGDHWVLNGAKSFSGNASRAEWIVVFATIDPALGRAGHRAFVIERGTPGLADFRLEKKMGLKAYESISFFLSDCRVPMANMLGGEAYYTQRSGGFKGAMNTFNAGRPAIAGMAVGIGRAALDEAAAFMQAHGLASDVRLRDRLERSRRKLKAALLMALRAAWLADQRQPNMVEASASKALAPPAAFEAASFAMEVLGATGGRGDHLVEKLFRDVKALDIVEGTGQIQRVVMARHLVGLPN
;
A
#
# COMPACT_ATOMS: atom_id res chain seq x y z
N MET A 1 16.10 -21.12 -7.01
CA MET A 1 15.55 -19.77 -6.96
C MET A 1 16.68 -18.83 -6.64
N ASP A 2 16.85 -17.82 -7.46
CA ASP A 2 17.81 -16.74 -7.23
C ASP A 2 17.03 -15.50 -6.77
N PHE A 3 17.45 -14.92 -5.66
CA PHE A 3 16.87 -13.69 -5.08
C PHE A 3 17.87 -12.53 -5.13
N SER A 4 18.89 -12.62 -5.96
CA SER A 4 19.82 -11.53 -6.20
C SER A 4 19.08 -10.35 -6.85
N ILE A 5 19.52 -9.14 -6.51
CA ILE A 5 19.00 -7.90 -7.06
C ILE A 5 20.11 -7.14 -7.77
N SER A 6 19.73 -6.26 -8.68
CA SER A 6 20.67 -5.43 -9.44
C SER A 6 21.51 -4.51 -8.54
N ALA A 7 22.64 -4.03 -9.05
CA ALA A 7 23.45 -3.04 -8.35
C ALA A 7 22.66 -1.74 -8.08
N ASP A 8 21.78 -1.35 -9.01
CA ASP A 8 20.90 -0.19 -8.86
C ASP A 8 19.91 -0.40 -7.71
N ASP A 9 19.30 -1.59 -7.59
CA ASP A 9 18.39 -1.89 -6.49
C ASP A 9 19.11 -1.96 -5.15
N GLN A 10 20.37 -2.41 -5.13
CA GLN A 10 21.22 -2.36 -3.94
C GLN A 10 21.51 -0.92 -3.53
N ALA A 11 21.84 -0.03 -4.48
CA ALA A 11 22.04 1.39 -4.22
C ALA A 11 20.77 2.07 -3.68
N ARG A 12 19.59 1.71 -4.23
CA ARG A 12 18.29 2.16 -3.72
C ARG A 12 18.05 1.72 -2.27
N LEU A 13 18.36 0.48 -1.93
CA LEU A 13 18.25 0.00 -0.54
C LEU A 13 19.18 0.77 0.40
N GLN A 14 20.41 1.09 -0.02
CA GLN A 14 21.34 1.89 0.77
C GLN A 14 20.81 3.32 0.98
N THR A 15 20.32 3.96 -0.07
CA THR A 15 19.67 5.28 0.01
C THR A 15 18.48 5.25 0.96
N LEU A 16 17.62 4.24 0.83
CA LEU A 16 16.45 4.07 1.69
C LEU A 16 16.84 3.88 3.16
N ARG A 17 17.94 3.17 3.45
CA ARG A 17 18.48 3.03 4.83
C ARG A 17 18.97 4.35 5.41
N ARG A 18 19.67 5.15 4.60
CA ARG A 18 20.11 6.49 5.00
C ARG A 18 18.91 7.38 5.31
N LEU A 19 18.02 7.55 4.34
CA LEU A 19 16.81 8.37 4.49
C LEU A 19 15.88 7.83 5.58
N GLY A 20 15.81 6.52 5.73
CA GLY A 20 15.07 5.85 6.79
C GLY A 20 15.48 6.32 8.17
N ARG A 21 16.78 6.36 8.42
CA ARG A 21 17.36 6.80 9.70
C ARG A 21 17.22 8.30 9.90
N GLU A 22 17.57 9.06 8.89
CA GLU A 22 17.74 10.51 8.99
C GLU A 22 16.41 11.27 8.90
N GLU A 23 15.45 10.78 8.11
CA GLU A 23 14.24 11.52 7.78
C GLU A 23 12.95 10.75 8.08
N ILE A 24 12.83 9.48 7.60
CA ILE A 24 11.55 8.74 7.60
C ILE A 24 11.14 8.37 9.03
N ARG A 25 12.04 7.77 9.83
CA ARG A 25 11.76 7.38 11.22
C ARG A 25 11.45 8.61 12.08
N PRO A 26 12.24 9.70 12.04
CA PRO A 26 11.90 10.92 12.78
C PRO A 26 10.56 11.53 12.39
N ALA A 27 10.23 11.58 11.10
CA ALA A 27 8.94 12.10 10.62
C ALA A 27 7.77 11.24 11.10
N GLY A 28 7.89 9.91 10.97
CA GLY A 28 6.86 8.96 11.46
C GLY A 28 6.66 9.04 12.96
N TRP A 29 7.73 9.25 13.70
CA TRP A 29 7.68 9.44 15.16
C TRP A 29 6.96 10.74 15.54
N ARG A 30 7.27 11.87 14.87
CA ARG A 30 6.54 13.14 15.09
C ARG A 30 5.04 12.99 14.87
N ALA A 31 4.64 12.36 13.75
CA ALA A 31 3.24 12.13 13.41
C ALA A 31 2.53 11.22 14.43
N ASP A 32 3.19 10.15 14.87
CA ASP A 32 2.61 9.23 15.86
C ASP A 32 2.39 9.91 17.21
N ARG A 33 3.35 10.70 17.68
CA ARG A 33 3.23 11.47 18.93
C ARG A 33 2.19 12.57 18.84
N ALA A 34 2.05 13.22 17.68
CA ALA A 34 1.00 14.20 17.44
C ALA A 34 -0.40 13.54 17.32
N GLY A 35 -0.45 12.24 17.10
CA GLY A 35 -1.70 11.51 16.88
C GLY A 35 -2.40 11.86 15.58
N ALA A 36 -1.70 12.49 14.63
CA ALA A 36 -2.23 13.05 13.39
C ALA A 36 -1.26 12.86 12.21
N PRO A 37 -1.76 12.84 10.96
CA PRO A 37 -0.92 12.86 9.77
C PRO A 37 -0.03 14.11 9.71
N LEU A 38 1.11 13.99 9.01
CA LEU A 38 1.93 15.16 8.70
C LEU A 38 1.12 16.17 7.85
N PRO A 39 1.21 17.49 8.13
CA PRO A 39 0.62 18.53 7.29
C PRO A 39 1.10 18.45 5.84
N VAL A 40 0.30 18.93 4.87
CA VAL A 40 0.66 18.88 3.44
C VAL A 40 1.88 19.72 3.10
N ASP A 41 2.13 20.75 3.88
CA ASP A 41 3.25 21.70 3.78
C ASP A 41 4.46 21.32 4.66
N ASP A 42 4.45 20.14 5.32
CA ASP A 42 5.60 19.69 6.10
C ASP A 42 6.84 19.63 5.21
N PRO A 43 7.96 20.27 5.61
CA PRO A 43 9.20 20.29 4.84
C PRO A 43 9.76 18.91 4.50
N PHE A 44 9.36 17.88 5.24
CA PHE A 44 9.70 16.48 4.96
C PHE A 44 9.30 16.08 3.55
N PHE A 45 8.09 16.45 3.09
CA PHE A 45 7.62 16.05 1.76
C PHE A 45 8.40 16.71 0.63
N VAL A 46 8.84 17.96 0.81
CA VAL A 46 9.71 18.65 -0.16
C VAL A 46 11.07 17.97 -0.25
N ARG A 47 11.67 17.59 0.89
CA ARG A 47 12.93 16.86 0.90
C ARG A 47 12.81 15.49 0.23
N MET A 48 11.72 14.74 0.51
CA MET A 48 11.50 13.43 -0.13
C MET A 48 11.30 13.57 -1.65
N LEU A 49 10.65 14.63 -2.09
CA LEU A 49 10.49 14.92 -3.52
C LEU A 49 11.86 15.17 -4.19
N ALA A 50 12.76 15.92 -3.54
CA ALA A 50 14.13 16.16 -4.01
C ALA A 50 14.96 14.85 -4.10
N GLU A 51 14.67 13.87 -3.24
CA GLU A 51 15.29 12.54 -3.26
C GLU A 51 14.63 11.57 -4.28
N GLY A 52 13.71 12.07 -5.13
CA GLY A 52 13.08 11.32 -6.21
C GLY A 52 11.78 10.58 -5.84
N PHE A 53 11.28 10.72 -4.60
CA PHE A 53 9.97 10.17 -4.25
C PHE A 53 8.84 10.99 -4.89
N GLY A 54 7.67 10.36 -5.05
CA GLY A 54 6.47 11.06 -5.53
C GLY A 54 6.26 11.03 -7.03
N ARG A 55 7.15 10.40 -7.77
CA ARG A 55 7.07 10.31 -9.23
C ARG A 55 6.24 9.11 -9.69
N THR A 56 5.57 9.29 -10.84
CA THR A 56 4.84 8.21 -11.52
C THR A 56 5.79 7.23 -12.21
N ARG A 57 5.34 5.99 -12.35
CA ARG A 57 6.00 4.97 -13.22
C ARG A 57 5.72 5.21 -14.71
N TRP A 58 4.67 5.95 -15.02
CA TRP A 58 4.32 6.26 -16.39
C TRP A 58 5.36 7.22 -17.02
N ARG A 59 5.61 7.03 -18.32
CA ARG A 59 6.45 7.92 -19.11
C ARG A 59 5.75 8.25 -20.42
N PRO A 60 5.85 9.49 -20.92
CA PRO A 60 5.39 9.86 -22.24
C PRO A 60 6.08 9.02 -23.33
N ALA A 61 5.40 8.81 -24.45
CA ALA A 61 6.00 8.16 -25.60
C ALA A 61 7.21 9.00 -26.10
N GLY A 62 8.39 8.37 -26.25
CA GLY A 62 9.61 9.04 -26.70
C GLY A 62 10.46 9.69 -25.61
N ALA A 63 10.10 9.60 -24.35
CA ALA A 63 10.94 10.11 -23.26
C ALA A 63 12.21 9.24 -23.12
N ASP A 64 13.37 9.89 -23.22
CA ASP A 64 14.67 9.24 -23.03
C ASP A 64 14.92 8.95 -21.55
N VAL A 65 15.42 7.76 -21.23
CA VAL A 65 15.58 7.28 -19.85
C VAL A 65 17.01 7.57 -19.39
N GLY A 66 17.33 8.84 -19.24
CA GLY A 66 18.60 9.29 -18.69
C GLY A 66 18.48 9.57 -17.19
N GLY A 67 19.13 8.75 -16.37
CA GLY A 67 19.29 8.99 -14.93
C GLY A 67 18.72 7.89 -14.02
N ALA A 68 19.50 7.50 -13.02
CA ALA A 68 19.10 6.55 -11.99
C ALA A 68 18.03 7.17 -11.07
N ASP A 69 16.77 7.03 -11.45
CA ASP A 69 15.62 7.51 -10.67
C ASP A 69 15.37 6.50 -9.54
N VAL A 70 15.67 6.86 -8.30
CA VAL A 70 15.54 5.99 -7.11
C VAL A 70 14.11 5.47 -6.93
N ALA A 71 13.12 6.18 -7.48
CA ALA A 71 11.70 5.86 -7.37
C ALA A 71 11.09 5.30 -8.68
N ALA A 72 11.77 5.38 -9.83
CA ALA A 72 11.23 4.82 -11.06
C ALA A 72 11.34 3.30 -11.05
N PRO A 73 10.24 2.55 -11.16
CA PRO A 73 10.35 1.15 -11.46
C PRO A 73 10.92 1.01 -12.87
N ASN A 74 12.00 0.27 -12.97
CA ASN A 74 12.57 -0.12 -14.25
C ASN A 74 11.47 -0.62 -15.21
N LYS A 75 11.68 -0.49 -16.50
CA LYS A 75 11.06 -1.39 -17.47
C LYS A 75 11.33 -2.83 -16.98
N GLY A 76 10.37 -3.40 -16.23
CA GLY A 76 10.54 -4.70 -15.60
C GLY A 76 11.38 -4.70 -14.31
N GLY A 77 11.20 -3.74 -13.39
CA GLY A 77 11.80 -3.83 -12.04
C GLY A 77 11.45 -5.15 -11.39
N SER A 78 12.46 -5.85 -10.85
CA SER A 78 12.29 -7.16 -10.22
C SER A 78 11.26 -7.09 -9.09
N ALA A 79 10.26 -7.96 -9.12
CA ALA A 79 9.31 -8.08 -8.02
C ALA A 79 10.01 -8.49 -6.72
N VAL A 80 11.12 -9.23 -6.81
CA VAL A 80 12.01 -9.55 -5.69
C VAL A 80 12.57 -8.27 -5.07
N ALA A 81 13.10 -7.34 -5.87
CA ALA A 81 13.61 -6.06 -5.39
C ALA A 81 12.50 -5.23 -4.74
N GLN A 82 11.27 -5.23 -5.29
CA GLN A 82 10.13 -4.54 -4.70
C GLN A 82 9.77 -5.06 -3.31
N VAL A 83 9.85 -6.37 -3.06
CA VAL A 83 9.62 -6.96 -1.73
C VAL A 83 10.69 -6.50 -0.75
N LEU A 84 11.97 -6.47 -1.14
CA LEU A 84 13.08 -6.05 -0.28
C LEU A 84 13.03 -4.55 0.03
N LEU A 85 12.69 -3.71 -0.96
CA LEU A 85 12.50 -2.27 -0.76
C LEU A 85 11.30 -1.99 0.14
N ALA A 86 10.21 -2.75 -0.01
CA ALA A 86 9.02 -2.63 0.83
C ALA A 86 9.31 -3.04 2.28
N GLU A 87 10.08 -4.12 2.48
CA GLU A 87 10.54 -4.57 3.79
C GLU A 87 11.39 -3.50 4.46
N GLU A 88 12.39 -2.96 3.77
CA GLU A 88 13.28 -1.93 4.30
C GLU A 88 12.52 -0.62 4.60
N SER A 89 11.62 -0.18 3.70
CA SER A 89 10.79 1.01 3.92
C SER A 89 9.95 0.91 5.19
N ALA A 90 9.30 -0.24 5.39
CA ALA A 90 8.45 -0.47 6.56
C ALA A 90 9.23 -0.71 7.85
N TYR A 91 10.48 -1.16 7.78
CA TYR A 91 11.39 -1.18 8.92
C TYR A 91 11.54 0.21 9.52
N TRP A 92 11.64 1.25 8.70
CA TRP A 92 11.77 2.63 9.15
C TRP A 92 10.43 3.22 9.57
N ASP A 93 9.46 3.31 8.67
CA ASP A 93 8.09 3.71 9.02
C ASP A 93 7.09 3.41 7.89
N ARG A 94 6.18 2.48 8.12
CA ARG A 94 5.15 2.14 7.13
C ARG A 94 4.12 3.26 6.94
N GLY A 95 3.78 4.01 7.99
CA GLY A 95 2.86 5.14 7.91
C GLY A 95 3.37 6.23 6.97
N ILE A 96 4.65 6.57 7.10
CA ILE A 96 5.33 7.51 6.18
C ILE A 96 5.33 6.96 4.74
N GLY A 97 5.58 5.66 4.55
CA GLY A 97 5.56 5.07 3.21
C GLY A 97 4.23 5.24 2.46
N VAL A 98 3.10 5.37 3.19
CA VAL A 98 1.78 5.72 2.59
C VAL A 98 1.61 7.24 2.47
N ALA A 99 2.15 8.01 3.40
CA ALA A 99 2.02 9.46 3.45
C ALA A 99 2.79 10.18 2.33
N LEU A 100 3.85 9.54 1.78
CA LEU A 100 4.66 10.14 0.71
C LEU A 100 3.80 10.65 -0.45
N PRO A 101 4.17 11.79 -1.07
CA PRO A 101 3.51 12.28 -2.27
C PRO A 101 3.62 11.28 -3.42
N GLY A 102 2.81 11.47 -4.45
CA GLY A 102 2.79 10.62 -5.64
C GLY A 102 1.39 10.16 -6.03
N PRO A 103 1.23 9.46 -7.15
CA PRO A 103 -0.07 8.99 -7.64
C PRO A 103 -0.65 7.84 -6.79
N GLY A 104 0.14 7.28 -5.88
CA GLY A 104 -0.28 6.28 -4.89
C GLY A 104 -0.94 5.04 -5.49
N LEU A 105 -1.92 4.49 -4.76
CA LEU A 105 -2.70 3.33 -5.23
C LEU A 105 -3.66 3.65 -6.39
N GLY A 106 -3.83 4.91 -6.77
CA GLY A 106 -4.59 5.31 -7.96
C GLY A 106 -3.85 5.06 -9.27
N GLU A 107 -2.52 5.02 -9.25
CA GLU A 107 -1.71 4.81 -10.46
C GLU A 107 -1.94 3.45 -11.13
N PRO A 108 -1.92 2.31 -10.43
CA PRO A 108 -2.10 1.01 -11.07
C PRO A 108 -3.37 0.87 -11.90
N PRO A 109 -4.57 1.26 -11.45
CA PRO A 109 -5.76 1.22 -12.30
C PRO A 109 -5.68 2.18 -13.49
N ILE A 110 -5.08 3.39 -13.35
CA ILE A 110 -4.89 4.29 -14.50
C ILE A 110 -3.95 3.64 -15.53
N LEU A 111 -2.87 3.00 -15.11
CA LEU A 111 -1.94 2.31 -16.02
C LEU A 111 -2.57 1.10 -16.70
N SER A 112 -3.38 0.31 -15.99
CA SER A 112 -3.93 -0.95 -16.51
C SER A 112 -5.20 -0.77 -17.32
N MET A 113 -6.03 0.20 -16.98
CA MET A 113 -7.36 0.40 -17.55
C MET A 113 -7.45 1.65 -18.42
N GLY A 114 -6.69 2.70 -18.10
CA GLY A 114 -6.77 3.99 -18.76
C GLY A 114 -6.35 3.94 -20.22
N THR A 115 -6.95 4.81 -21.05
CA THR A 115 -6.49 5.08 -22.42
C THR A 115 -5.15 5.81 -22.39
N PRO A 116 -4.41 5.90 -23.52
CA PRO A 116 -3.19 6.72 -23.58
C PRO A 116 -3.40 8.16 -23.13
N GLU A 117 -4.50 8.79 -23.54
CA GLU A 117 -4.86 10.18 -23.21
C GLU A 117 -5.18 10.32 -21.71
N GLN A 118 -5.85 9.33 -21.11
CA GLN A 118 -6.14 9.32 -19.68
C GLN A 118 -4.86 9.13 -18.84
N ARG A 119 -3.96 8.25 -19.29
CA ARG A 119 -2.65 8.08 -18.63
C ARG A 119 -1.85 9.36 -18.67
N GLU A 120 -1.77 10.02 -19.84
CA GLU A 120 -1.09 11.30 -19.98
C GLU A 120 -1.73 12.36 -19.09
N ARG A 121 -3.05 12.56 -19.16
CA ARG A 121 -3.76 13.60 -18.41
C ARG A 121 -3.56 13.44 -16.89
N PHE A 122 -3.73 12.25 -16.37
CA PHE A 122 -3.74 12.05 -14.91
C PHE A 122 -2.36 11.74 -14.32
N LEU A 123 -1.39 11.28 -15.10
CA LEU A 123 -0.07 10.91 -14.60
C LEU A 123 1.03 11.90 -14.98
N SER A 124 0.89 12.71 -16.04
CA SER A 124 1.92 13.69 -16.43
C SER A 124 2.30 14.67 -15.30
N PRO A 125 1.38 15.14 -14.42
CA PRO A 125 1.77 16.00 -13.30
C PRO A 125 2.73 15.34 -12.32
N PHE A 126 2.80 14.01 -12.30
CA PHE A 126 3.67 13.23 -11.42
C PHE A 126 4.98 12.79 -12.09
N VAL A 127 5.26 13.17 -13.33
CA VAL A 127 6.53 12.84 -14.00
C VAL A 127 7.68 13.63 -13.38
N ASP A 128 7.49 14.95 -13.24
CA ASP A 128 8.45 15.85 -12.59
C ASP A 128 7.70 16.90 -11.76
N PRO A 129 7.16 16.49 -10.60
CA PRO A 129 6.34 17.38 -9.78
C PRO A 129 7.21 18.45 -9.10
N GLN A 130 6.84 19.72 -9.27
CA GLN A 130 7.53 20.88 -8.68
C GLN A 130 7.13 21.12 -7.21
N ARG A 131 6.10 20.45 -6.73
CA ARG A 131 5.61 20.46 -5.35
C ARG A 131 5.06 19.09 -4.97
N PRO A 132 4.97 18.78 -3.67
CA PRO A 132 4.29 17.56 -3.23
C PRO A 132 2.83 17.54 -3.72
N ILE A 133 2.45 16.51 -4.46
CA ILE A 133 1.09 16.25 -4.93
C ILE A 133 0.73 14.78 -4.70
N TRP A 134 -0.54 14.49 -4.56
CA TRP A 134 -1.04 13.14 -4.26
C TRP A 134 -2.14 12.73 -5.25
N GLY A 135 -2.15 11.46 -5.62
CA GLY A 135 -3.32 10.76 -6.12
C GLY A 135 -3.86 9.81 -5.06
N ALA A 136 -5.13 9.43 -5.17
CA ALA A 136 -5.77 8.53 -4.23
C ALA A 136 -6.58 7.44 -4.92
N PHE A 137 -6.98 6.45 -4.11
CA PHE A 137 -7.77 5.29 -4.53
C PHE A 137 -8.87 5.02 -3.51
N ALA A 138 -10.09 4.72 -3.99
CA ALA A 138 -11.24 4.47 -3.15
C ALA A 138 -12.11 3.31 -3.67
N MET A 139 -12.05 2.18 -2.99
CA MET A 139 -12.87 1.00 -3.28
C MET A 139 -13.72 0.61 -2.08
N THR A 140 -13.11 0.58 -0.88
CA THR A 140 -13.75 0.17 0.38
C THR A 140 -14.92 1.09 0.73
N GLU A 141 -15.98 0.50 1.25
CA GLU A 141 -17.18 1.20 1.70
C GLU A 141 -17.49 0.90 3.18
N PRO A 142 -18.29 1.73 3.85
CA PRO A 142 -18.73 1.45 5.21
C PRO A 142 -19.43 0.09 5.36
N SER A 143 -20.09 -0.39 4.29
CA SER A 143 -20.79 -1.67 4.25
C SER A 143 -19.90 -2.88 4.04
N GLY A 144 -18.64 -2.73 3.59
CA GLY A 144 -17.77 -3.87 3.33
C GLY A 144 -16.41 -3.54 2.72
N GLY A 145 -15.37 -4.17 3.27
CA GLY A 145 -13.99 -4.12 2.75
C GLY A 145 -13.57 -5.42 2.07
N SER A 146 -13.90 -6.58 2.65
CA SER A 146 -13.61 -7.90 2.06
C SER A 146 -14.56 -8.27 0.94
N ASP A 147 -15.81 -7.81 1.01
CA ASP A 147 -16.84 -8.06 0.00
C ASP A 147 -16.92 -6.93 -1.04
N VAL A 148 -15.79 -6.63 -1.64
CA VAL A 148 -15.70 -5.59 -2.70
C VAL A 148 -16.48 -5.94 -3.97
N ALA A 149 -17.02 -7.17 -4.07
CA ALA A 149 -17.90 -7.55 -5.16
C ALA A 149 -19.27 -6.86 -5.08
N ASN A 150 -19.70 -6.51 -3.87
CA ASN A 150 -21.02 -5.97 -3.55
C ASN A 150 -20.97 -4.49 -3.15
N ILE A 151 -20.15 -3.68 -3.85
CA ILE A 151 -20.11 -2.23 -3.62
C ILE A 151 -21.48 -1.60 -3.82
N LYS A 152 -21.79 -0.60 -2.98
CA LYS A 152 -23.08 0.12 -2.97
C LYS A 152 -23.03 1.49 -3.65
N THR A 153 -21.84 2.05 -3.82
CA THR A 153 -21.66 3.29 -4.58
C THR A 153 -22.11 3.06 -6.01
N ARG A 154 -23.07 3.87 -6.47
CA ARG A 154 -23.70 3.75 -7.80
C ARG A 154 -23.21 4.84 -8.73
N ALA A 155 -23.12 4.51 -10.01
CA ALA A 155 -22.90 5.46 -11.09
C ALA A 155 -24.03 5.32 -12.11
N ARG A 156 -24.68 6.44 -12.45
CA ARG A 156 -25.75 6.52 -13.45
C ARG A 156 -25.32 7.48 -14.55
N LEU A 157 -25.46 7.10 -15.78
CA LEU A 157 -25.19 7.98 -16.92
C LEU A 157 -26.31 9.04 -17.04
N ASP A 158 -25.93 10.31 -17.24
CA ASP A 158 -26.83 11.43 -17.38
C ASP A 158 -26.21 12.42 -18.41
N GLY A 159 -26.65 12.28 -19.66
CA GLY A 159 -26.06 13.00 -20.78
C GLY A 159 -24.61 12.62 -21.01
N ASP A 160 -23.72 13.58 -20.91
CA ASP A 160 -22.26 13.44 -21.08
C ASP A 160 -21.50 13.25 -19.76
N HIS A 161 -22.23 13.04 -18.65
CA HIS A 161 -21.69 12.86 -17.31
C HIS A 161 -22.17 11.58 -16.65
N TRP A 162 -21.33 11.03 -15.81
CA TRP A 162 -21.70 10.03 -14.80
C TRP A 162 -22.06 10.75 -13.50
N VAL A 163 -23.18 10.40 -12.90
CA VAL A 163 -23.62 10.87 -11.59
C VAL A 163 -23.37 9.78 -10.57
N LEU A 164 -22.45 10.04 -9.63
CA LEU A 164 -22.04 9.08 -8.62
C LEU A 164 -22.69 9.43 -7.27
N ASN A 165 -23.23 8.38 -6.62
CA ASN A 165 -23.82 8.46 -5.28
C ASN A 165 -23.32 7.31 -4.41
N GLY A 166 -22.86 7.61 -3.19
CA GLY A 166 -22.40 6.61 -2.23
C GLY A 166 -21.41 7.15 -1.21
N ALA A 167 -20.72 6.22 -0.56
CA ALA A 167 -19.71 6.55 0.45
C ALA A 167 -18.48 5.65 0.30
N LYS A 168 -17.31 6.19 0.56
CA LYS A 168 -16.03 5.46 0.59
C LYS A 168 -15.35 5.62 1.93
N SER A 169 -14.62 4.58 2.34
CA SER A 169 -13.91 4.55 3.62
C SER A 169 -12.47 4.13 3.45
N PHE A 170 -11.61 4.57 4.37
CA PHE A 170 -10.20 4.20 4.48
C PHE A 170 -9.36 4.51 3.23
N SER A 171 -9.73 5.57 2.50
CA SER A 171 -8.98 6.03 1.32
C SER A 171 -7.76 6.83 1.75
N GLY A 172 -6.56 6.30 1.48
CA GLY A 172 -5.31 6.98 1.84
C GLY A 172 -5.13 8.29 1.07
N ASN A 173 -4.80 9.36 1.79
CA ASN A 173 -4.49 10.69 1.25
C ASN A 173 -5.61 11.35 0.41
N ALA A 174 -6.85 10.87 0.48
CA ALA A 174 -7.94 11.32 -0.39
C ALA A 174 -8.28 12.81 -0.22
N SER A 175 -8.15 13.39 1.00
CA SER A 175 -8.48 14.79 1.22
C SER A 175 -7.46 15.77 0.64
N ARG A 176 -6.22 15.29 0.37
CA ARG A 176 -5.11 16.08 -0.18
C ARG A 176 -4.81 15.76 -1.66
N ALA A 177 -5.50 14.75 -2.22
CA ALA A 177 -5.24 14.28 -3.58
C ALA A 177 -5.71 15.27 -4.65
N GLU A 178 -4.99 15.35 -5.77
CA GLU A 178 -5.41 16.09 -6.96
C GLU A 178 -6.56 15.35 -7.66
N TRP A 179 -6.59 14.04 -7.55
CA TRP A 179 -7.67 13.19 -8.04
C TRP A 179 -7.76 11.89 -7.23
N ILE A 180 -8.95 11.28 -7.26
CA ILE A 180 -9.24 10.00 -6.61
C ILE A 180 -9.78 9.03 -7.66
N VAL A 181 -9.18 7.84 -7.78
CA VAL A 181 -9.79 6.73 -8.55
C VAL A 181 -10.83 6.06 -7.68
N VAL A 182 -12.11 6.19 -8.06
CA VAL A 182 -13.27 5.65 -7.33
C VAL A 182 -13.89 4.51 -8.11
N PHE A 183 -14.16 3.38 -7.43
CA PHE A 183 -14.94 2.28 -8.00
C PHE A 183 -16.41 2.42 -7.61
N ALA A 184 -17.29 2.34 -8.62
CA ALA A 184 -18.74 2.35 -8.45
C ALA A 184 -19.38 1.27 -9.34
N THR A 185 -20.61 0.86 -9.04
CA THR A 185 -21.39 -0.05 -9.88
C THR A 185 -22.39 0.72 -10.72
N ILE A 186 -22.50 0.37 -11.99
CA ILE A 186 -23.57 0.87 -12.88
C ILE A 186 -24.87 0.08 -12.71
N ASP A 187 -24.76 -1.18 -12.30
CA ASP A 187 -25.89 -2.07 -12.02
C ASP A 187 -25.48 -3.14 -11.00
N PRO A 188 -26.04 -3.11 -9.77
CA PRO A 188 -25.74 -4.12 -8.76
C PRO A 188 -26.10 -5.56 -9.16
N ALA A 189 -27.09 -5.75 -10.05
CA ALA A 189 -27.48 -7.08 -10.51
C ALA A 189 -26.38 -7.78 -11.32
N LEU A 190 -25.47 -7.00 -11.92
CA LEU A 190 -24.31 -7.51 -12.65
C LEU A 190 -23.15 -7.93 -11.72
N GLY A 191 -23.24 -7.69 -10.41
CA GLY A 191 -22.15 -7.94 -9.47
C GLY A 191 -20.86 -7.27 -9.94
N ARG A 192 -19.76 -8.04 -9.99
CA ARG A 192 -18.44 -7.54 -10.42
C ARG A 192 -18.39 -6.99 -11.86
N ALA A 193 -19.24 -7.50 -12.74
CA ALA A 193 -19.31 -7.03 -14.13
C ALA A 193 -19.88 -5.60 -14.24
N GLY A 194 -20.68 -5.17 -13.25
CA GLY A 194 -21.21 -3.82 -13.16
C GLY A 194 -20.20 -2.76 -12.68
N HIS A 195 -19.02 -3.16 -12.23
CA HIS A 195 -18.05 -2.21 -11.67
C HIS A 195 -17.37 -1.38 -12.78
N ARG A 196 -17.23 -0.08 -12.50
CA ARG A 196 -16.49 0.89 -13.32
C ARG A 196 -15.55 1.69 -12.41
N ALA A 197 -14.44 2.13 -12.96
CA ALA A 197 -13.47 3.00 -12.29
C ALA A 197 -13.56 4.41 -12.86
N PHE A 198 -13.69 5.40 -11.99
CA PHE A 198 -13.83 6.80 -12.35
C PHE A 198 -12.70 7.61 -11.71
N VAL A 199 -12.12 8.55 -12.44
CA VAL A 199 -11.19 9.54 -11.88
C VAL A 199 -11.99 10.78 -11.52
N ILE A 200 -12.09 11.07 -10.22
CA ILE A 200 -12.76 12.27 -9.70
C ILE A 200 -11.70 13.28 -9.32
N GLU A 201 -11.69 14.41 -9.98
CA GLU A 201 -10.72 15.48 -9.73
C GLU A 201 -11.10 16.30 -8.51
N ARG A 202 -10.10 16.88 -7.84
CA ARG A 202 -10.31 17.77 -6.71
C ARG A 202 -11.29 18.89 -7.06
N GLY A 203 -12.19 19.19 -6.15
CA GLY A 203 -13.18 20.26 -6.32
C GLY A 203 -14.39 19.87 -7.18
N THR A 204 -14.50 18.62 -7.64
CA THR A 204 -15.71 18.15 -8.34
C THR A 204 -16.93 18.33 -7.42
N PRO A 205 -17.99 19.02 -7.87
CA PRO A 205 -19.21 19.18 -7.09
C PRO A 205 -19.82 17.83 -6.69
N GLY A 206 -20.26 17.71 -5.44
CA GLY A 206 -20.79 16.46 -4.90
C GLY A 206 -19.74 15.53 -4.30
N LEU A 207 -18.45 15.81 -4.42
CA LEU A 207 -17.38 15.18 -3.66
C LEU A 207 -17.15 15.97 -2.37
N ALA A 208 -17.60 15.46 -1.23
CA ALA A 208 -17.67 16.22 0.01
C ALA A 208 -17.50 15.38 1.28
N ASP A 209 -17.54 16.05 2.44
CA ASP A 209 -17.55 15.45 3.78
C ASP A 209 -16.36 14.53 4.05
N PHE A 210 -15.18 15.00 3.72
CA PHE A 210 -13.94 14.28 4.05
C PHE A 210 -13.76 14.18 5.58
N ARG A 211 -13.69 12.95 6.08
CA ARG A 211 -13.53 12.66 7.51
C ARG A 211 -12.26 11.85 7.73
N LEU A 212 -11.39 12.37 8.58
CA LEU A 212 -10.17 11.65 8.98
C LEU A 212 -10.53 10.55 9.98
N GLU A 213 -10.17 9.32 9.65
CA GLU A 213 -10.35 8.16 10.52
C GLU A 213 -9.32 8.16 11.66
N LYS A 214 -9.79 7.92 12.89
CA LYS A 214 -8.93 7.72 14.05
C LYS A 214 -8.36 6.31 14.03
N LYS A 215 -7.06 6.19 13.78
CA LYS A 215 -6.38 4.90 13.66
C LYS A 215 -5.59 4.56 14.92
N MET A 216 -5.48 3.28 15.22
CA MET A 216 -4.62 2.75 16.28
C MET A 216 -3.14 3.00 15.95
N GLY A 217 -2.71 2.67 14.72
CA GLY A 217 -1.35 2.82 14.21
C GLY A 217 -1.31 3.49 12.85
N LEU A 218 -0.11 3.56 12.23
CA LEU A 218 0.12 4.18 10.93
C LEU A 218 -0.40 5.63 10.87
N LYS A 219 -0.22 6.39 11.93
CA LYS A 219 -0.84 7.72 12.09
C LYS A 219 -0.28 8.77 11.13
N ALA A 220 0.90 8.53 10.54
CA ALA A 220 1.58 9.48 9.67
C ALA A 220 0.86 9.78 8.35
N TYR A 221 -0.05 8.89 7.88
CA TYR A 221 -0.86 9.15 6.69
C TYR A 221 -2.33 9.38 7.02
N GLU A 222 -3.02 10.08 6.14
CA GLU A 222 -4.48 10.20 6.20
C GLU A 222 -5.14 8.90 5.77
N SER A 223 -6.18 8.51 6.50
CA SER A 223 -7.15 7.51 6.09
C SER A 223 -8.50 8.19 6.12
N ILE A 224 -9.11 8.36 4.96
CA ILE A 224 -10.25 9.26 4.77
C ILE A 224 -11.50 8.47 4.41
N SER A 225 -12.62 8.80 5.06
CA SER A 225 -13.96 8.49 4.58
C SER A 225 -14.57 9.74 3.94
N PHE A 226 -15.34 9.57 2.86
CA PHE A 226 -16.00 10.66 2.15
C PHE A 226 -17.29 10.21 1.48
N PHE A 227 -18.11 11.17 1.09
CA PHE A 227 -19.40 10.96 0.44
C PHE A 227 -19.39 11.49 -1.00
N LEU A 228 -20.19 10.84 -1.82
CA LEU A 228 -20.53 11.24 -3.18
C LEU A 228 -22.03 11.49 -3.21
N SER A 229 -22.43 12.74 -3.45
CA SER A 229 -23.83 13.18 -3.48
C SER A 229 -24.07 13.91 -4.80
N ASP A 230 -24.72 13.22 -5.74
CA ASP A 230 -24.91 13.69 -7.11
C ASP A 230 -23.60 14.20 -7.75
N CYS A 231 -22.52 13.48 -7.47
CA CYS A 231 -21.19 13.85 -7.91
C CYS A 231 -21.09 13.64 -9.44
N ARG A 232 -21.04 14.76 -10.17
CA ARG A 232 -21.02 14.75 -11.65
C ARG A 232 -19.60 14.63 -12.17
N VAL A 233 -19.32 13.51 -12.84
CA VAL A 233 -18.00 13.16 -13.37
C VAL A 233 -18.12 13.08 -14.90
N PRO A 234 -17.29 13.79 -15.68
CA PRO A 234 -17.31 13.71 -17.13
C PRO A 234 -17.15 12.27 -17.63
N MET A 235 -17.85 11.93 -18.71
CA MET A 235 -17.75 10.58 -19.32
C MET A 235 -16.29 10.21 -19.64
N ALA A 236 -15.48 11.17 -20.05
CA ALA A 236 -14.05 10.97 -20.34
C ALA A 236 -13.20 10.56 -19.13
N ASN A 237 -13.72 10.69 -17.91
CA ASN A 237 -13.05 10.31 -16.67
C ASN A 237 -13.35 8.86 -16.22
N MET A 238 -14.22 8.12 -16.94
CA MET A 238 -14.35 6.67 -16.75
C MET A 238 -13.15 5.98 -17.41
N LEU A 239 -12.33 5.29 -16.61
CA LEU A 239 -11.10 4.66 -17.09
C LEU A 239 -11.37 3.63 -18.18
N GLY A 240 -10.70 3.76 -19.31
CA GLY A 240 -10.79 2.87 -20.47
C GLY A 240 -12.01 3.08 -21.36
N GLY A 241 -12.95 3.93 -20.95
CA GLY A 241 -14.23 4.10 -21.66
C GLY A 241 -15.08 2.83 -21.70
N GLU A 242 -16.28 2.88 -22.27
CA GLU A 242 -17.21 1.73 -22.29
C GLU A 242 -16.65 0.52 -23.08
N ALA A 243 -15.83 0.76 -24.10
CA ALA A 243 -15.19 -0.27 -24.90
C ALA A 243 -14.31 -1.22 -24.05
N TYR A 244 -13.65 -0.72 -23.00
CA TYR A 244 -12.83 -1.54 -22.11
C TYR A 244 -13.69 -2.61 -21.39
N TYR A 245 -14.88 -2.23 -20.95
CA TYR A 245 -15.73 -3.11 -20.14
C TYR A 245 -16.58 -4.07 -20.98
N THR A 246 -16.90 -3.72 -22.22
CA THR A 246 -17.65 -4.57 -23.15
C THR A 246 -16.78 -5.60 -23.85
N GLN A 247 -15.52 -5.26 -24.16
CA GLN A 247 -14.58 -6.14 -24.88
C GLN A 247 -13.80 -7.08 -23.96
N ARG A 248 -13.63 -6.74 -22.69
CA ARG A 248 -12.91 -7.55 -21.70
C ARG A 248 -13.87 -7.88 -20.57
N SER A 249 -14.27 -9.13 -20.46
CA SER A 249 -15.01 -9.61 -19.28
C SER A 249 -14.19 -9.34 -18.00
N GLY A 250 -14.30 -8.14 -17.42
CA GLY A 250 -13.78 -7.87 -16.12
C GLY A 250 -12.89 -6.64 -15.93
N GLY A 251 -13.46 -5.43 -15.92
CA GLY A 251 -12.80 -4.27 -15.29
C GLY A 251 -12.35 -4.56 -13.87
N PHE A 252 -13.13 -5.35 -13.12
CA PHE A 252 -12.75 -5.90 -11.83
C PHE A 252 -11.54 -6.84 -11.90
N LYS A 253 -11.39 -7.67 -12.94
CA LYS A 253 -10.27 -8.60 -13.09
C LYS A 253 -8.93 -7.86 -13.30
N GLY A 254 -8.94 -6.75 -14.03
CA GLY A 254 -7.76 -5.89 -14.18
C GLY A 254 -7.33 -5.24 -12.87
N ALA A 255 -8.29 -4.71 -12.09
CA ALA A 255 -8.02 -4.16 -10.76
C ALA A 255 -7.51 -5.25 -9.79
N MET A 256 -8.10 -6.45 -9.81
CA MET A 256 -7.67 -7.56 -8.94
C MET A 256 -6.28 -8.10 -9.29
N ASN A 257 -5.87 -8.10 -10.55
CA ASN A 257 -4.51 -8.48 -10.94
C ASN A 257 -3.47 -7.51 -10.34
N THR A 258 -3.80 -6.24 -10.25
CA THR A 258 -2.98 -5.23 -9.58
C THR A 258 -2.78 -5.55 -8.10
N PHE A 259 -3.85 -5.93 -7.39
CA PHE A 259 -3.77 -6.33 -5.97
C PHE A 259 -3.00 -7.63 -5.77
N ASN A 260 -3.10 -8.60 -6.68
CA ASN A 260 -2.34 -9.85 -6.60
C ASN A 260 -0.83 -9.59 -6.65
N ALA A 261 -0.38 -8.63 -7.43
CA ALA A 261 1.04 -8.25 -7.50
C ALA A 261 1.52 -7.54 -6.22
N GLY A 262 0.64 -6.85 -5.48
CA GLY A 262 0.99 -6.12 -4.26
C GLY A 262 1.19 -7.00 -3.01
N ARG A 263 0.56 -8.16 -2.93
CA ARG A 263 0.55 -9.01 -1.71
C ARG A 263 1.94 -9.39 -1.18
N PRO A 264 2.92 -9.80 -2.01
CA PRO A 264 4.26 -10.10 -1.54
C PRO A 264 4.96 -8.87 -0.92
N ALA A 265 4.74 -7.68 -1.47
CA ALA A 265 5.28 -6.44 -0.91
C ALA A 265 4.67 -6.11 0.47
N ILE A 266 3.35 -6.32 0.66
CA ILE A 266 2.70 -6.18 1.97
C ILE A 266 3.27 -7.17 2.99
N ALA A 267 3.56 -8.41 2.57
CA ALA A 267 4.23 -9.39 3.42
C ALA A 267 5.65 -8.90 3.81
N GLY A 268 6.41 -8.38 2.87
CA GLY A 268 7.71 -7.75 3.13
C GLY A 268 7.61 -6.60 4.13
N MET A 269 6.62 -5.71 3.97
CA MET A 269 6.38 -4.61 4.92
C MET A 269 6.09 -5.10 6.34
N ALA A 270 5.29 -6.15 6.50
CA ALA A 270 5.04 -6.74 7.81
C ALA A 270 6.34 -7.28 8.42
N VAL A 271 7.15 -7.98 7.65
CA VAL A 271 8.47 -8.47 8.08
C VAL A 271 9.36 -7.32 8.52
N GLY A 272 9.39 -6.20 7.77
CA GLY A 272 10.18 -5.01 8.11
C GLY A 272 9.82 -4.43 9.48
N ILE A 273 8.52 -4.27 9.77
CA ILE A 273 8.05 -3.81 11.09
C ILE A 273 8.45 -4.82 12.19
N GLY A 274 8.23 -6.13 11.95
CA GLY A 274 8.60 -7.16 12.91
C GLY A 274 10.10 -7.20 13.19
N ARG A 275 10.95 -7.02 12.16
CA ARG A 275 12.40 -6.92 12.29
C ARG A 275 12.81 -5.73 13.15
N ALA A 276 12.23 -4.55 12.89
CA ALA A 276 12.49 -3.36 13.70
C ALA A 276 12.14 -3.58 15.18
N ALA A 277 11.02 -4.23 15.47
CA ALA A 277 10.63 -4.54 16.84
C ALA A 277 11.60 -5.51 17.52
N LEU A 278 12.08 -6.54 16.81
CA LEU A 278 13.07 -7.49 17.36
C LEU A 278 14.45 -6.86 17.58
N ASP A 279 14.85 -5.90 16.74
CA ASP A 279 16.11 -5.17 16.90
C ASP A 279 16.05 -4.28 18.15
N GLU A 280 14.94 -3.60 18.40
CA GLU A 280 14.69 -2.86 19.65
C GLU A 280 14.74 -3.76 20.89
N ALA A 281 14.04 -4.93 20.80
CA ALA A 281 14.07 -5.92 21.91
C ALA A 281 15.50 -6.42 22.17
N ALA A 282 16.25 -6.74 21.13
CA ALA A 282 17.63 -7.23 21.26
C ALA A 282 18.54 -6.15 21.87
N ALA A 283 18.42 -4.90 21.44
CA ALA A 283 19.16 -3.77 21.99
C ALA A 283 18.83 -3.57 23.49
N PHE A 284 17.54 -3.64 23.83
CA PHE A 284 17.11 -3.54 25.25
C PHE A 284 17.66 -4.69 26.09
N MET A 285 17.57 -5.94 25.59
CA MET A 285 18.14 -7.12 26.27
C MET A 285 19.64 -6.95 26.54
N GLN A 286 20.38 -6.45 25.56
CA GLN A 286 21.81 -6.20 25.71
C GLN A 286 22.10 -5.13 26.76
N ALA A 287 21.38 -4.01 26.72
CA ALA A 287 21.58 -2.87 27.63
C ALA A 287 21.24 -3.19 29.09
N HIS A 288 20.32 -4.14 29.33
CA HIS A 288 19.81 -4.47 30.66
C HIS A 288 20.27 -5.83 31.19
N GLY A 289 21.29 -6.46 30.57
CA GLY A 289 21.84 -7.73 31.02
C GLY A 289 20.93 -8.94 30.81
N LEU A 290 19.85 -8.80 30.02
CA LEU A 290 18.91 -9.89 29.72
C LEU A 290 19.39 -10.80 28.58
N ALA A 291 20.48 -10.44 27.90
CA ALA A 291 21.03 -11.20 26.79
C ALA A 291 21.55 -12.59 27.21
N SER A 292 21.81 -12.84 28.50
CA SER A 292 22.19 -14.15 29.06
C SER A 292 20.98 -15.07 29.33
N ASP A 293 19.75 -14.54 29.40
CA ASP A 293 18.57 -15.38 29.60
C ASP A 293 18.30 -16.25 28.36
N VAL A 294 18.47 -17.57 28.54
CA VAL A 294 18.33 -18.56 27.45
C VAL A 294 16.91 -18.58 26.87
N ARG A 295 15.88 -18.36 27.68
CA ARG A 295 14.47 -18.39 27.24
C ARG A 295 14.15 -17.18 26.39
N LEU A 296 14.62 -15.99 26.76
CA LEU A 296 14.44 -14.78 25.96
C LEU A 296 15.21 -14.88 24.64
N ARG A 297 16.44 -15.36 24.64
CA ARG A 297 17.21 -15.61 23.42
C ARG A 297 16.53 -16.62 22.49
N ASP A 298 16.05 -17.75 23.01
CA ASP A 298 15.35 -18.74 22.18
C ASP A 298 14.09 -18.15 21.54
N ARG A 299 13.31 -17.38 22.29
CA ARG A 299 12.13 -16.69 21.75
C ARG A 299 12.48 -15.65 20.69
N LEU A 300 13.53 -14.84 20.90
CA LEU A 300 14.04 -13.89 19.94
C LEU A 300 14.42 -14.58 18.63
N GLU A 301 15.24 -15.64 18.71
CA GLU A 301 15.70 -16.37 17.55
C GLU A 301 14.58 -17.14 16.85
N ARG A 302 13.60 -17.64 17.59
CA ARG A 302 12.39 -18.26 17.03
C ARG A 302 11.56 -17.24 16.23
N SER A 303 11.39 -16.04 16.75
CA SER A 303 10.68 -14.96 16.08
C SER A 303 11.44 -14.51 14.82
N ARG A 304 12.77 -14.38 14.86
CA ARG A 304 13.62 -14.09 13.70
C ARG A 304 13.46 -15.15 12.61
N ARG A 305 13.47 -16.44 12.96
CA ARG A 305 13.26 -17.54 12.00
C ARG A 305 11.87 -17.50 11.37
N LYS A 306 10.82 -17.19 12.13
CA LYS A 306 9.45 -17.04 11.58
C LYS A 306 9.36 -15.88 10.58
N LEU A 307 9.93 -14.73 10.91
CA LEU A 307 9.99 -13.58 9.98
C LEU A 307 10.79 -13.93 8.73
N LYS A 308 11.92 -14.61 8.86
CA LYS A 308 12.72 -15.04 7.73
C LYS A 308 11.97 -16.02 6.82
N ALA A 309 11.24 -16.97 7.39
CA ALA A 309 10.41 -17.89 6.63
C ALA A 309 9.29 -17.17 5.87
N ALA A 310 8.65 -16.20 6.51
CA ALA A 310 7.62 -15.36 5.87
C ALA A 310 8.20 -14.51 4.73
N LEU A 311 9.39 -13.94 4.92
CA LEU A 311 10.10 -13.19 3.87
C LEU A 311 10.45 -14.09 2.69
N LEU A 312 10.99 -15.28 2.94
CA LEU A 312 11.33 -16.24 1.88
C LEU A 312 10.09 -16.66 1.06
N MET A 313 8.93 -16.80 1.69
CA MET A 313 7.68 -17.05 0.98
C MET A 313 7.28 -15.87 0.10
N ALA A 314 7.44 -14.63 0.58
CA ALA A 314 7.19 -13.43 -0.21
C ALA A 314 8.15 -13.30 -1.40
N LEU A 315 9.44 -13.58 -1.18
CA LEU A 315 10.45 -13.58 -2.24
C LEU A 315 10.19 -14.69 -3.27
N ARG A 316 9.73 -15.88 -2.84
CA ARG A 316 9.32 -16.94 -3.77
C ARG A 316 8.16 -16.48 -4.65
N ALA A 317 7.13 -15.88 -4.06
CA ALA A 317 5.99 -15.35 -4.82
C ALA A 317 6.42 -14.28 -5.82
N ALA A 318 7.32 -13.38 -5.41
CA ALA A 318 7.89 -12.35 -6.27
C ALA A 318 8.76 -12.93 -7.39
N TRP A 319 9.60 -13.91 -7.09
CA TRP A 319 10.43 -14.60 -8.07
C TRP A 319 9.59 -15.29 -9.15
N LEU A 320 8.49 -15.97 -8.77
CA LEU A 320 7.55 -16.56 -9.73
C LEU A 320 6.96 -15.49 -10.66
N ALA A 321 6.60 -14.30 -10.13
CA ALA A 321 6.11 -13.18 -10.94
C ALA A 321 7.19 -12.71 -11.94
N ASP A 322 8.45 -12.58 -11.52
CA ASP A 322 9.57 -12.21 -12.40
C ASP A 322 9.79 -13.26 -13.50
N GLN A 323 9.51 -14.54 -13.23
CA GLN A 323 9.52 -15.62 -14.22
C GLN A 323 8.22 -15.70 -15.05
N ARG A 324 7.27 -14.77 -14.87
CA ARG A 324 5.94 -14.77 -15.50
C ARG A 324 5.14 -16.05 -15.24
N GLN A 325 5.37 -16.67 -14.09
CA GLN A 325 4.65 -17.86 -13.64
C GLN A 325 3.50 -17.51 -12.70
N PRO A 326 2.42 -18.31 -12.66
CA PRO A 326 1.34 -18.14 -11.69
C PRO A 326 1.89 -18.19 -10.25
N ASN A 327 1.50 -17.19 -9.43
CA ASN A 327 1.99 -17.06 -8.05
C ASN A 327 0.89 -16.77 -7.03
N MET A 328 -0.36 -16.96 -7.38
CA MET A 328 -1.51 -16.57 -6.54
C MET A 328 -1.49 -17.26 -5.16
N VAL A 329 -1.10 -18.53 -5.11
CA VAL A 329 -1.05 -19.29 -3.86
C VAL A 329 0.08 -18.77 -2.97
N GLU A 330 1.28 -18.63 -3.52
CA GLU A 330 2.46 -18.13 -2.80
C GLU A 330 2.26 -16.68 -2.33
N ALA A 331 1.68 -15.82 -3.17
CA ALA A 331 1.37 -14.45 -2.81
C ALA A 331 0.35 -14.38 -1.67
N SER A 332 -0.70 -15.22 -1.72
CA SER A 332 -1.69 -15.30 -0.65
C SER A 332 -1.10 -15.91 0.62
N ALA A 333 -0.26 -16.94 0.51
CA ALA A 333 0.41 -17.58 1.64
C ALA A 333 1.36 -16.58 2.35
N SER A 334 2.18 -15.86 1.61
CA SER A 334 3.09 -14.85 2.18
C SER A 334 2.31 -13.79 2.99
N LYS A 335 1.21 -13.28 2.41
CA LYS A 335 0.33 -12.29 3.04
C LYS A 335 -0.43 -12.85 4.26
N ALA A 336 -0.77 -14.14 4.28
CA ALA A 336 -1.41 -14.80 5.42
C ALA A 336 -0.44 -15.12 6.55
N LEU A 337 0.86 -15.28 6.26
CA LEU A 337 1.90 -15.69 7.23
C LEU A 337 2.64 -14.50 7.86
N ALA A 338 3.01 -13.50 7.06
CA ALA A 338 3.92 -12.45 7.51
C ALA A 338 3.30 -11.52 8.58
N PRO A 339 2.08 -10.97 8.44
CA PRO A 339 1.53 -10.08 9.47
C PRO A 339 1.34 -10.73 10.84
N PRO A 340 0.81 -11.96 10.98
CA PRO A 340 0.75 -12.64 12.28
C PRO A 340 2.13 -12.88 12.90
N ALA A 341 3.14 -13.28 12.10
CA ALA A 341 4.50 -13.47 12.60
C ALA A 341 5.12 -12.15 13.07
N ALA A 342 4.88 -11.06 12.35
CA ALA A 342 5.36 -9.73 12.72
C ALA A 342 4.63 -9.18 13.95
N PHE A 343 3.33 -9.46 14.12
CA PHE A 343 2.60 -9.08 15.30
C PHE A 343 3.08 -9.86 16.53
N GLU A 344 3.38 -11.16 16.40
CA GLU A 344 4.01 -11.97 17.46
C GLU A 344 5.40 -11.40 17.82
N ALA A 345 6.19 -11.01 16.85
CA ALA A 345 7.50 -10.37 17.08
C ALA A 345 7.39 -9.04 17.83
N ALA A 346 6.45 -8.18 17.44
CA ALA A 346 6.18 -6.92 18.13
C ALA A 346 5.62 -7.15 19.55
N SER A 347 4.76 -8.15 19.75
CA SER A 347 4.25 -8.54 21.07
C SER A 347 5.38 -9.02 21.99
N PHE A 348 6.28 -9.86 21.47
CA PHE A 348 7.46 -10.29 22.21
C PHE A 348 8.35 -9.11 22.61
N ALA A 349 8.56 -8.15 21.71
CA ALA A 349 9.32 -6.94 22.01
C ALA A 349 8.65 -6.12 23.13
N MET A 350 7.33 -5.97 23.11
CA MET A 350 6.56 -5.32 24.18
C MET A 350 6.75 -6.04 25.54
N GLU A 351 6.72 -7.37 25.56
CA GLU A 351 6.96 -8.16 26.78
C GLU A 351 8.38 -7.95 27.31
N VAL A 352 9.40 -7.96 26.45
CA VAL A 352 10.80 -7.76 26.83
C VAL A 352 11.03 -6.37 27.45
N LEU A 353 10.43 -5.34 26.87
CA LEU A 353 10.56 -3.97 27.37
C LEU A 353 9.66 -3.68 28.58
N GLY A 354 8.61 -4.46 28.77
CA GLY A 354 7.66 -4.32 29.89
C GLY A 354 7.10 -2.90 30.01
N ALA A 355 7.18 -2.32 31.21
CA ALA A 355 6.67 -0.98 31.47
C ALA A 355 7.34 0.11 30.58
N THR A 356 8.63 -0.05 30.25
CA THR A 356 9.34 0.89 29.36
C THR A 356 8.71 0.93 27.98
N GLY A 357 8.39 -0.23 27.40
CA GLY A 357 7.74 -0.34 26.09
C GLY A 357 6.29 0.16 26.10
N GLY A 358 5.57 0.01 27.23
CA GLY A 358 4.14 0.30 27.32
C GLY A 358 3.74 1.73 27.68
N ARG A 359 4.71 2.64 27.92
CA ARG A 359 4.40 4.04 28.33
C ARG A 359 3.85 4.93 27.21
N GLY A 360 3.85 4.47 25.94
CA GLY A 360 3.38 5.25 24.78
C GLY A 360 4.42 6.20 24.20
N ASP A 361 5.64 6.17 24.71
CA ASP A 361 6.77 7.00 24.27
C ASP A 361 7.96 6.18 23.73
N HIS A 362 7.77 4.89 23.49
CA HIS A 362 8.79 4.00 22.95
C HIS A 362 8.42 3.48 21.55
N LEU A 363 9.42 3.35 20.67
CA LEU A 363 9.22 2.89 19.30
C LEU A 363 8.50 1.54 19.21
N VAL A 364 8.79 0.61 20.12
CA VAL A 364 8.19 -0.73 20.13
C VAL A 364 6.67 -0.68 20.23
N GLU A 365 6.12 0.23 21.05
CA GLU A 365 4.67 0.42 21.20
C GLU A 365 4.03 0.90 19.90
N LYS A 366 4.68 1.84 19.21
CA LYS A 366 4.26 2.29 17.88
C LYS A 366 4.29 1.14 16.87
N LEU A 367 5.37 0.36 16.81
CA LEU A 367 5.51 -0.79 15.90
C LEU A 367 4.44 -1.85 16.16
N PHE A 368 4.12 -2.11 17.43
CA PHE A 368 3.04 -3.03 17.82
C PHE A 368 1.66 -2.58 17.29
N ARG A 369 1.36 -1.28 17.34
CA ARG A 369 0.12 -0.72 16.78
C ARG A 369 0.13 -0.72 15.25
N ASP A 370 1.24 -0.37 14.64
CA ASP A 370 1.38 -0.22 13.19
C ASP A 370 1.24 -1.55 12.45
N VAL A 371 1.85 -2.61 12.97
CA VAL A 371 1.86 -3.92 12.31
C VAL A 371 0.47 -4.52 12.13
N LYS A 372 -0.47 -4.18 13.02
CA LYS A 372 -1.84 -4.72 13.00
C LYS A 372 -2.57 -4.42 11.69
N ALA A 373 -2.32 -3.27 11.10
CA ALA A 373 -2.93 -2.87 9.84
C ALA A 373 -2.53 -3.79 8.66
N LEU A 374 -1.35 -4.41 8.72
CA LEU A 374 -0.81 -5.23 7.61
C LEU A 374 -1.58 -6.55 7.41
N ASP A 375 -2.28 -7.04 8.45
CA ASP A 375 -3.18 -8.19 8.31
C ASP A 375 -4.53 -7.81 7.66
N ILE A 376 -4.86 -6.51 7.64
CA ILE A 376 -6.16 -5.99 7.19
C ILE A 376 -6.10 -5.51 5.74
N VAL A 377 -5.12 -4.67 5.39
CA VAL A 377 -5.01 -4.01 4.09
C VAL A 377 -4.79 -5.00 2.92
N GLU A 378 -5.26 -4.63 1.74
CA GLU A 378 -5.12 -5.41 0.49
C GLU A 378 -5.64 -6.85 0.57
N GLY A 379 -6.75 -7.03 1.28
CA GLY A 379 -7.38 -8.32 1.56
C GLY A 379 -6.84 -8.95 2.84
N THR A 380 -7.73 -9.17 3.78
CA THR A 380 -7.40 -9.70 5.11
C THR A 380 -6.75 -11.08 5.05
N GLY A 381 -6.02 -11.45 6.11
CA GLY A 381 -5.44 -12.80 6.23
C GLY A 381 -6.47 -13.92 6.08
N GLN A 382 -7.74 -13.67 6.47
CA GLN A 382 -8.85 -14.61 6.26
C GLN A 382 -9.16 -14.78 4.77
N ILE A 383 -9.27 -13.66 4.03
CA ILE A 383 -9.51 -13.72 2.57
C ILE A 383 -8.36 -14.42 1.85
N GLN A 384 -7.11 -14.22 2.27
CA GLN A 384 -5.98 -14.93 1.69
C GLN A 384 -6.10 -16.45 1.88
N ARG A 385 -6.54 -16.89 3.06
CA ARG A 385 -6.79 -18.33 3.33
C ARG A 385 -7.93 -18.88 2.49
N VAL A 386 -9.00 -18.11 2.29
CA VAL A 386 -10.10 -18.50 1.38
C VAL A 386 -9.62 -18.63 -0.06
N VAL A 387 -8.79 -17.70 -0.56
CA VAL A 387 -8.21 -17.75 -1.90
C VAL A 387 -7.36 -19.02 -2.08
N MET A 388 -6.47 -19.31 -1.12
CA MET A 388 -5.65 -20.53 -1.14
C MET A 388 -6.51 -21.79 -1.09
N ALA A 389 -7.49 -21.85 -0.18
CA ALA A 389 -8.35 -23.02 -0.03
C ALA A 389 -9.13 -23.32 -1.34
N ARG A 390 -9.74 -22.29 -1.95
CA ARG A 390 -10.44 -22.45 -3.23
C ARG A 390 -9.54 -23.03 -4.32
N HIS A 391 -8.31 -22.51 -4.43
CA HIS A 391 -7.36 -23.00 -5.42
C HIS A 391 -6.94 -24.46 -5.16
N LEU A 392 -6.64 -24.80 -3.89
CA LEU A 392 -6.15 -26.14 -3.51
C LEU A 392 -7.20 -27.24 -3.67
N VAL A 393 -8.50 -26.90 -3.47
CA VAL A 393 -9.60 -27.87 -3.59
C VAL A 393 -10.39 -27.72 -4.90
N GLY A 394 -9.95 -26.85 -5.82
CA GLY A 394 -10.57 -26.69 -7.13
C GLY A 394 -11.97 -26.07 -7.11
N LEU A 395 -12.30 -25.25 -6.11
CA LEU A 395 -13.58 -24.55 -6.08
C LEU A 395 -13.64 -23.42 -7.12
N PRO A 396 -14.83 -23.15 -7.70
CA PRO A 396 -15.01 -22.04 -8.63
C PRO A 396 -14.72 -20.69 -7.95
N ASN A 397 -14.18 -19.74 -8.74
CA ASN A 397 -13.82 -18.39 -8.31
C ASN A 397 -15.01 -17.47 -8.09
#